data_737761d62c767d0a16588dedfc527947
#
_entry.id   737761d62c767d0a16588dedfc527947
#
_cell.length_a   1.000
_cell.length_b   1.000
_cell.length_c   1.000
_cell.angle_alpha   90.00
_cell.angle_beta   90.00
_cell.angle_gamma   90.00
#
_symmetry.space_group_name_H-M   'P 1'
#
loop_
_entity.id
_entity.type
_entity.pdbx_description
1 polymer ?
#
loop_
_entity_poly.entity_id
_entity_poly.type
_entity_poly.pdbx_seq_one_letter_code
_entity_poly.pdbx_strand_id
1 'polypeptide(L)'
;MKRNDIEQLLPGIFQRTLHEGGPLAALLEVMEGLHAPSEEALVGLPALFDPRRTPERFVPFLARWVDLGVPVTTGLGRQRELVAAAVELSRWRGTARGLRLFLRTATGSDAFVIEEQVPGPDGRPRPFHLRVRAPEALAPHRAMVEAIIEREKPAYVTYELHFEQLPPGER
;
A
#
# COMPACT_ATOMS: atom_id res chain seq x y z
N MET A 1 1.61 -11.55 -28.40
CA MET A 1 2.37 -11.52 -29.66
C MET A 1 1.39 -11.75 -30.80
N LYS A 2 1.20 -10.75 -31.65
CA LYS A 2 0.22 -10.84 -32.74
C LYS A 2 0.76 -11.70 -33.87
N ARG A 3 -0.14 -12.22 -34.71
CA ARG A 3 0.23 -13.04 -35.89
C ARG A 3 1.35 -12.40 -36.69
N ASN A 4 1.28 -11.10 -36.99
CA ASN A 4 2.30 -10.40 -37.75
C ASN A 4 3.69 -10.39 -37.08
N ASP A 5 3.73 -10.32 -35.76
CA ASP A 5 4.99 -10.36 -35.00
C ASP A 5 5.64 -11.75 -35.12
N ILE A 6 4.82 -12.81 -35.06
CA ILE A 6 5.29 -14.18 -35.21
C ILE A 6 5.79 -14.42 -36.65
N GLU A 7 5.06 -13.90 -37.63
CA GLU A 7 5.44 -13.99 -39.05
C GLU A 7 6.81 -13.38 -39.29
N GLN A 8 7.11 -12.22 -38.72
CA GLN A 8 8.42 -11.56 -38.88
C GLN A 8 9.60 -12.37 -38.25
N LEU A 9 9.30 -13.22 -37.28
CA LEU A 9 10.32 -14.11 -36.69
C LEU A 9 10.59 -15.38 -37.50
N LEU A 10 9.74 -15.68 -38.48
CA LEU A 10 9.95 -16.85 -39.35
C LEU A 10 11.10 -16.63 -40.33
N PRO A 11 11.87 -17.68 -40.67
CA PRO A 11 12.79 -17.61 -41.78
C PRO A 11 12.10 -17.19 -43.08
N GLY A 12 12.78 -16.39 -43.90
CA GLY A 12 12.19 -15.79 -45.10
C GLY A 12 11.58 -16.77 -46.10
N ILE A 13 12.02 -18.05 -46.11
CA ILE A 13 11.43 -19.10 -46.92
C ILE A 13 9.97 -19.37 -46.55
N PHE A 14 9.66 -19.38 -45.24
CA PHE A 14 8.29 -19.58 -44.74
C PHE A 14 7.43 -18.35 -44.97
N GLN A 15 8.00 -17.15 -44.79
CA GLN A 15 7.26 -15.90 -45.07
C GLN A 15 6.77 -15.82 -46.50
N ARG A 16 7.61 -16.31 -47.50
CA ARG A 16 7.24 -16.33 -48.90
C ARG A 16 6.16 -17.36 -49.27
N THR A 17 5.99 -18.39 -48.47
CA THR A 17 4.96 -19.42 -48.66
C THR A 17 3.66 -19.09 -47.92
N LEU A 18 3.63 -18.02 -47.19
CA LEU A 18 2.44 -17.59 -46.45
C LEU A 18 1.39 -17.07 -47.44
N HIS A 19 0.21 -17.66 -47.40
CA HIS A 19 -0.97 -17.20 -48.15
C HIS A 19 -2.21 -17.39 -47.27
N GLU A 20 -3.22 -16.55 -47.51
CA GLU A 20 -4.49 -16.63 -46.77
C GLU A 20 -5.15 -18.01 -46.97
N GLY A 21 -5.64 -18.60 -45.88
CA GLY A 21 -6.25 -19.93 -45.87
C GLY A 21 -5.27 -21.12 -45.99
N GLY A 22 -3.95 -20.83 -46.02
CA GLY A 22 -2.94 -21.87 -46.03
C GLY A 22 -2.65 -22.46 -44.65
N PRO A 23 -2.05 -23.66 -44.61
CA PRO A 23 -1.77 -24.35 -43.31
C PRO A 23 -0.88 -23.51 -42.38
N LEU A 24 0.08 -22.77 -42.93
CA LEU A 24 0.95 -21.90 -42.14
C LEU A 24 0.17 -20.71 -41.52
N ALA A 25 -0.78 -20.13 -42.26
CA ALA A 25 -1.63 -19.07 -41.77
C ALA A 25 -2.50 -19.56 -40.61
N ALA A 26 -3.11 -20.74 -40.74
CA ALA A 26 -3.88 -21.38 -39.68
C ALA A 26 -3.03 -21.68 -38.42
N LEU A 27 -1.80 -22.15 -38.63
CA LEU A 27 -0.85 -22.39 -37.51
C LEU A 27 -0.54 -21.08 -36.76
N LEU A 28 -0.29 -19.98 -37.46
CA LEU A 28 0.01 -18.68 -36.85
C LEU A 28 -1.20 -18.13 -36.08
N GLU A 29 -2.42 -18.36 -36.56
CA GLU A 29 -3.66 -17.99 -35.82
C GLU A 29 -3.81 -18.80 -34.53
N VAL A 30 -3.50 -20.08 -34.55
CA VAL A 30 -3.49 -20.91 -33.33
C VAL A 30 -2.41 -20.42 -32.36
N MET A 31 -1.21 -20.10 -32.84
CA MET A 31 -0.15 -19.58 -32.01
C MET A 31 -0.54 -18.23 -31.39
N GLU A 32 -1.13 -17.32 -32.14
CA GLU A 32 -1.66 -16.05 -31.60
C GLU A 32 -2.71 -16.32 -30.48
N GLY A 33 -3.64 -17.23 -30.73
CA GLY A 33 -4.63 -17.63 -29.74
C GLY A 33 -4.02 -18.21 -28.46
N LEU A 34 -2.97 -19.01 -28.57
CA LEU A 34 -2.25 -19.56 -27.42
C LEU A 34 -1.50 -18.49 -26.62
N HIS A 35 -1.04 -17.43 -27.27
CA HIS A 35 -0.35 -16.33 -26.60
C HIS A 35 -1.29 -15.27 -25.99
N ALA A 36 -2.52 -15.16 -26.46
CA ALA A 36 -3.47 -14.14 -26.06
C ALA A 36 -3.66 -14.05 -24.52
N PRO A 37 -3.87 -15.14 -23.75
CA PRO A 37 -4.02 -15.05 -22.30
C PRO A 37 -2.79 -14.49 -21.59
N SER A 38 -1.59 -14.82 -22.07
CA SER A 38 -0.32 -14.31 -21.53
C SER A 38 -0.16 -12.81 -21.81
N GLU A 39 -0.52 -12.38 -23.02
CA GLU A 39 -0.52 -10.97 -23.40
C GLU A 39 -1.49 -10.14 -22.53
N GLU A 40 -2.69 -10.64 -22.34
CA GLU A 40 -3.68 -9.99 -21.46
C GLU A 40 -3.16 -9.86 -20.02
N ALA A 41 -2.52 -10.92 -19.50
CA ALA A 41 -1.91 -10.90 -18.18
C ALA A 41 -0.79 -9.84 -18.08
N LEU A 42 0.08 -9.75 -19.10
CA LEU A 42 1.16 -8.76 -19.14
C LEU A 42 0.63 -7.33 -19.22
N VAL A 43 -0.38 -7.08 -20.04
CA VAL A 43 -1.06 -5.77 -20.13
C VAL A 43 -1.72 -5.40 -18.80
N GLY A 44 -2.25 -6.38 -18.07
CA GLY A 44 -2.88 -6.20 -16.78
C GLY A 44 -1.92 -5.96 -15.60
N LEU A 45 -0.63 -6.29 -15.75
CA LEU A 45 0.36 -6.19 -14.66
C LEU A 45 0.40 -4.83 -13.96
N PRO A 46 0.44 -3.67 -14.66
CA PRO A 46 0.45 -2.37 -13.97
C PRO A 46 -0.75 -2.17 -13.05
N ALA A 47 -1.93 -2.69 -13.42
CA ALA A 47 -3.12 -2.59 -12.58
C ALA A 47 -3.04 -3.47 -11.33
N LEU A 48 -2.32 -4.60 -11.38
CA LEU A 48 -2.10 -5.46 -10.21
C LEU A 48 -1.22 -4.78 -9.15
N PHE A 49 -0.28 -3.95 -9.56
CA PHE A 49 0.61 -3.22 -8.65
C PHE A 49 0.10 -1.84 -8.25
N ASP A 50 -1.03 -1.39 -8.80
CA ASP A 50 -1.70 -0.17 -8.37
C ASP A 50 -2.62 -0.48 -7.18
N PRO A 51 -2.36 0.06 -5.97
CA PRO A 51 -3.17 -0.21 -4.78
C PRO A 51 -4.66 0.12 -4.96
N ARG A 52 -4.98 1.10 -5.82
CA ARG A 52 -6.34 1.55 -6.07
C ARG A 52 -7.11 0.64 -7.03
N ARG A 53 -6.41 -0.03 -7.94
CA ARG A 53 -6.99 -0.83 -9.03
C ARG A 53 -6.87 -2.33 -8.82
N THR A 54 -5.92 -2.77 -8.01
CA THR A 54 -5.65 -4.18 -7.74
C THR A 54 -6.90 -4.89 -7.15
N PRO A 55 -7.14 -6.17 -7.46
CA PRO A 55 -8.19 -6.94 -6.79
C PRO A 55 -8.02 -6.97 -5.27
N GLU A 56 -9.13 -7.00 -4.51
CA GLU A 56 -9.11 -6.98 -3.04
C GLU A 56 -8.17 -8.02 -2.45
N ARG A 57 -8.23 -9.26 -2.96
CA ARG A 57 -7.38 -10.39 -2.52
C ARG A 57 -5.88 -10.12 -2.66
N PHE A 58 -5.48 -9.15 -3.48
CA PHE A 58 -4.08 -8.82 -3.74
C PHE A 58 -3.56 -7.66 -2.86
N VAL A 59 -4.46 -6.89 -2.22
CA VAL A 59 -4.09 -5.77 -1.35
C VAL A 59 -3.19 -6.21 -0.19
N PRO A 60 -3.46 -7.33 0.53
CA PRO A 60 -2.57 -7.81 1.59
C PRO A 60 -1.18 -8.20 1.08
N PHE A 61 -1.08 -8.72 -0.15
CA PHE A 61 0.20 -9.02 -0.78
C PHE A 61 1.00 -7.74 -1.03
N LEU A 62 0.39 -6.70 -1.60
CA LEU A 62 1.04 -5.41 -1.79
C LEU A 62 1.47 -4.77 -0.47
N ALA A 63 0.62 -4.80 0.56
CA ALA A 63 0.94 -4.30 1.89
C ALA A 63 2.18 -4.99 2.47
N ARG A 64 2.26 -6.31 2.34
CA ARG A 64 3.42 -7.10 2.78
C ARG A 64 4.69 -6.75 2.00
N TRP A 65 4.56 -6.48 0.71
CA TRP A 65 5.70 -6.12 -0.16
C TRP A 65 6.36 -4.80 0.23
N VAL A 66 5.55 -3.85 0.69
CA VAL A 66 6.04 -2.54 1.15
C VAL A 66 6.27 -2.48 2.68
N ASP A 67 6.33 -3.64 3.33
CA ASP A 67 6.52 -3.78 4.79
C ASP A 67 5.50 -2.96 5.61
N LEU A 68 4.28 -2.88 5.14
CA LEU A 68 3.17 -2.23 5.82
C LEU A 68 2.41 -3.27 6.65
N GLY A 69 2.55 -3.20 7.97
CA GLY A 69 1.67 -3.93 8.89
C GLY A 69 0.31 -3.26 8.98
N VAL A 70 -0.54 -3.54 8.01
CA VAL A 70 -1.91 -3.02 8.04
C VAL A 70 -2.69 -3.77 9.11
N PRO A 71 -3.28 -3.06 10.11
CA PRO A 71 -4.16 -3.72 11.06
C PRO A 71 -5.35 -4.35 10.30
N VAL A 72 -5.64 -5.60 10.58
CA VAL A 72 -6.73 -6.38 9.93
C VAL A 72 -8.10 -5.72 10.10
N THR A 73 -8.25 -4.87 11.10
CA THR A 73 -9.49 -4.15 11.43
C THR A 73 -9.73 -2.90 10.57
N THR A 74 -8.77 -2.48 9.76
CA THR A 74 -8.98 -1.35 8.84
C THR A 74 -9.76 -1.82 7.60
N GLY A 75 -10.80 -1.06 7.24
CA GLY A 75 -11.57 -1.35 6.02
C GLY A 75 -10.71 -1.27 4.75
N LEU A 76 -11.12 -2.00 3.69
CA LEU A 76 -10.39 -2.13 2.42
C LEU A 76 -9.94 -0.78 1.83
N GLY A 77 -10.79 0.25 1.90
CA GLY A 77 -10.44 1.59 1.39
C GLY A 77 -9.21 2.17 2.10
N ARG A 78 -9.15 2.07 3.44
CA ARG A 78 -8.01 2.53 4.23
C ARG A 78 -6.76 1.70 4.00
N GLN A 79 -6.91 0.39 3.81
CA GLN A 79 -5.79 -0.48 3.44
C GLN A 79 -5.17 -0.03 2.12
N ARG A 80 -5.98 0.28 1.11
CA ARG A 80 -5.52 0.79 -0.19
C ARG A 80 -4.80 2.13 -0.05
N GLU A 81 -5.33 3.05 0.77
CA GLU A 81 -4.70 4.35 1.05
C GLU A 81 -3.35 4.19 1.74
N LEU A 82 -3.27 3.30 2.74
CA LEU A 82 -2.01 2.99 3.42
C LEU A 82 -0.95 2.44 2.45
N VAL A 83 -1.33 1.47 1.60
CA VAL A 83 -0.41 0.91 0.60
C VAL A 83 0.01 1.98 -0.41
N ALA A 84 -0.89 2.86 -0.84
CA ALA A 84 -0.56 3.95 -1.75
C ALA A 84 0.39 4.99 -1.10
N ALA A 85 0.27 5.21 0.21
CA ALA A 85 1.12 6.12 0.97
C ALA A 85 2.43 5.46 1.49
N ALA A 86 2.66 4.17 1.24
CA ALA A 86 3.73 3.39 1.85
C ALA A 86 5.13 4.01 1.71
N VAL A 87 5.45 4.56 0.54
CA VAL A 87 6.76 5.21 0.29
C VAL A 87 6.94 6.43 1.18
N GLU A 88 5.88 7.25 1.34
CA GLU A 88 5.93 8.42 2.20
C GLU A 88 6.01 8.03 3.68
N LEU A 89 5.19 7.06 4.10
CA LEU A 89 5.20 6.51 5.45
C LEU A 89 6.58 5.95 5.82
N SER A 90 7.20 5.18 4.92
CA SER A 90 8.53 4.62 5.11
C SER A 90 9.60 5.71 5.28
N ARG A 91 9.50 6.82 4.51
CA ARG A 91 10.44 7.95 4.60
C ARG A 91 10.43 8.62 5.99
N TRP A 92 9.28 8.66 6.64
CA TRP A 92 9.10 9.32 7.94
C TRP A 92 8.97 8.35 9.11
N ARG A 93 9.27 7.06 8.90
CA ARG A 93 9.21 6.05 9.97
C ARG A 93 10.07 6.46 11.17
N GLY A 94 9.57 6.23 12.38
CA GLY A 94 10.25 6.56 13.63
C GLY A 94 10.21 8.04 14.00
N THR A 95 9.46 8.89 13.30
CA THR A 95 9.26 10.30 13.64
C THR A 95 7.82 10.60 14.04
N ALA A 96 7.60 11.64 14.86
CA ALA A 96 6.25 12.10 15.22
C ALA A 96 5.40 12.45 13.99
N ARG A 97 6.02 13.00 12.94
CA ARG A 97 5.36 13.27 11.66
C ARG A 97 4.88 11.98 10.99
N GLY A 98 5.74 10.96 10.91
CA GLY A 98 5.41 9.67 10.31
C GLY A 98 4.29 8.95 11.07
N LEU A 99 4.38 8.93 12.40
CA LEU A 99 3.34 8.35 13.25
C LEU A 99 1.99 9.06 13.06
N ARG A 100 1.97 10.39 13.02
CA ARG A 100 0.74 11.17 12.76
C ARG A 100 0.17 10.86 11.38
N LEU A 101 1.02 10.81 10.36
CA LEU A 101 0.59 10.49 8.99
C LEU A 101 -0.02 9.08 8.91
N PHE A 102 0.59 8.10 9.58
CA PHE A 102 0.08 6.74 9.61
C PHE A 102 -1.29 6.68 10.30
N LEU A 103 -1.40 7.25 11.50
CA LEU A 103 -2.65 7.31 12.26
C LEU A 103 -3.76 7.99 11.45
N ARG A 104 -3.47 9.13 10.82
CA ARG A 104 -4.40 9.84 9.95
C ARG A 104 -4.88 8.96 8.80
N THR A 105 -3.97 8.33 8.07
CA THR A 105 -4.31 7.49 6.93
C THR A 105 -5.12 6.27 7.35
N ALA A 106 -4.76 5.63 8.46
CA ALA A 106 -5.45 4.44 8.96
C ALA A 106 -6.86 4.73 9.50
N THR A 107 -7.04 5.86 10.19
CA THR A 107 -8.30 6.20 10.87
C THR A 107 -9.17 7.20 10.11
N GLY A 108 -8.56 8.04 9.28
CA GLY A 108 -9.22 9.15 8.60
C GLY A 108 -9.38 10.40 9.46
N SER A 109 -8.81 10.42 10.67
CA SER A 109 -8.85 11.59 11.55
C SER A 109 -7.53 12.35 11.52
N ASP A 110 -7.60 13.66 11.39
CA ASP A 110 -6.43 14.56 11.48
C ASP A 110 -6.15 15.02 12.93
N ALA A 111 -7.06 14.74 13.87
CA ALA A 111 -7.03 15.28 15.21
C ALA A 111 -6.13 14.48 16.18
N PHE A 112 -4.97 13.99 15.69
CA PHE A 112 -3.95 13.39 16.56
C PHE A 112 -2.91 14.43 16.95
N VAL A 113 -2.61 14.51 18.26
CA VAL A 113 -1.51 15.33 18.77
C VAL A 113 -0.44 14.40 19.34
N ILE A 114 0.81 14.60 18.90
CA ILE A 114 1.97 13.82 19.36
C ILE A 114 2.93 14.78 20.01
N GLU A 115 3.19 14.57 21.29
CA GLU A 115 4.08 15.38 22.12
C GLU A 115 5.33 14.56 22.47
N GLU A 116 6.51 15.07 22.09
CA GLU A 116 7.81 14.42 22.37
C GLU A 116 8.45 14.98 23.65
N GLN A 117 7.98 16.11 24.15
CA GLN A 117 8.50 16.75 25.36
C GLN A 117 7.48 16.67 26.51
N VAL A 118 7.22 15.45 26.95
CA VAL A 118 6.29 15.21 28.05
C VAL A 118 6.96 15.54 29.37
N PRO A 119 6.46 16.47 30.20
CA PRO A 119 7.08 16.80 31.47
C PRO A 119 7.00 15.62 32.44
N GLY A 120 8.11 15.36 33.11
CA GLY A 120 8.20 14.40 34.20
C GLY A 120 7.80 15.01 35.55
N PRO A 121 7.83 14.22 36.64
CA PRO A 121 7.50 14.69 38.00
C PRO A 121 8.40 15.82 38.49
N ASP A 122 9.61 15.93 37.96
CA ASP A 122 10.61 16.94 38.28
C ASP A 122 10.53 18.19 37.38
N GLY A 123 9.50 18.26 36.50
CA GLY A 123 9.30 19.35 35.54
C GLY A 123 10.21 19.31 34.33
N ARG A 124 11.13 18.33 34.25
CA ARG A 124 12.01 18.14 33.08
C ARG A 124 11.35 17.24 32.06
N PRO A 125 11.63 17.42 30.75
CA PRO A 125 11.12 16.49 29.74
C PRO A 125 11.59 15.06 30.00
N ARG A 126 10.68 14.09 29.93
CA ARG A 126 11.01 12.66 30.05
C ARG A 126 11.73 12.21 28.78
N PRO A 127 12.98 11.72 28.89
CA PRO A 127 13.71 11.23 27.71
C PRO A 127 13.05 9.98 27.14
N PHE A 128 13.06 9.82 25.84
CA PHE A 128 12.52 8.64 25.14
C PHE A 128 11.08 8.30 25.51
N HIS A 129 10.26 9.33 25.69
CA HIS A 129 8.86 9.16 26.01
C HIS A 129 8.02 10.10 25.14
N LEU A 130 6.91 9.60 24.63
CA LEU A 130 5.95 10.39 23.87
C LEU A 130 4.54 10.26 24.43
N ARG A 131 3.73 11.29 24.26
CA ARG A 131 2.31 11.27 24.55
C ARG A 131 1.54 11.40 23.25
N VAL A 132 0.60 10.46 23.04
CA VAL A 132 -0.32 10.49 21.91
C VAL A 132 -1.70 10.85 22.45
N ARG A 133 -2.25 11.96 21.99
CA ARG A 133 -3.63 12.33 22.24
C ARG A 133 -4.46 12.04 21.00
N ALA A 134 -5.48 11.22 21.17
CA ALA A 134 -6.37 10.74 20.12
C ALA A 134 -7.80 11.25 20.35
N PRO A 135 -8.60 11.46 19.28
CA PRO A 135 -10.00 11.80 19.42
C PRO A 135 -10.78 10.75 20.21
N GLU A 136 -11.65 11.19 21.11
CA GLU A 136 -12.52 10.31 21.90
C GLU A 136 -13.35 9.35 21.05
N ALA A 137 -13.77 9.78 19.86
CA ALA A 137 -14.49 8.93 18.90
C ALA A 137 -13.71 7.66 18.46
N LEU A 138 -12.39 7.64 18.65
CA LEU A 138 -11.54 6.50 18.35
C LEU A 138 -11.29 5.58 19.55
N ALA A 139 -11.83 5.88 20.72
CA ALA A 139 -11.69 5.03 21.92
C ALA A 139 -12.11 3.56 21.69
N PRO A 140 -13.19 3.27 20.92
CA PRO A 140 -13.55 1.88 20.57
C PRO A 140 -12.48 1.14 19.73
N HIS A 141 -11.60 1.88 19.07
CA HIS A 141 -10.52 1.37 18.23
C HIS A 141 -9.13 1.42 18.89
N ARG A 142 -9.10 1.53 20.23
CA ARG A 142 -7.86 1.60 21.04
C ARG A 142 -6.81 0.59 20.60
N ALA A 143 -7.17 -0.68 20.51
CA ALA A 143 -6.23 -1.76 20.15
C ALA A 143 -5.55 -1.54 18.79
N MET A 144 -6.29 -0.99 17.81
CA MET A 144 -5.73 -0.64 16.50
C MET A 144 -4.74 0.53 16.61
N VAL A 145 -5.09 1.58 17.36
CA VAL A 145 -4.22 2.75 17.56
C VAL A 145 -2.94 2.35 18.30
N GLU A 146 -3.04 1.55 19.35
CA GLU A 146 -1.89 1.02 20.10
C GLU A 146 -0.98 0.17 19.22
N ALA A 147 -1.54 -0.72 18.39
CA ALA A 147 -0.76 -1.54 17.46
C ALA A 147 0.02 -0.71 16.44
N ILE A 148 -0.56 0.40 15.97
CA ILE A 148 0.11 1.35 15.07
C ILE A 148 1.26 2.04 15.80
N ILE A 149 1.00 2.57 17.01
CA ILE A 149 2.02 3.28 17.79
C ILE A 149 3.19 2.36 18.10
N GLU A 150 2.92 1.14 18.57
CA GLU A 150 3.96 0.15 18.90
C GLU A 150 4.84 -0.20 17.71
N ARG A 151 4.25 -0.28 16.54
CA ARG A 151 4.98 -0.64 15.32
C ARG A 151 5.80 0.52 14.77
N GLU A 152 5.29 1.75 14.84
CA GLU A 152 5.89 2.91 14.16
C GLU A 152 6.82 3.72 15.07
N LYS A 153 6.70 3.61 16.41
CA LYS A 153 7.65 4.24 17.34
C LYS A 153 9.01 3.56 17.31
N PRO A 154 10.10 4.27 17.61
CA PRO A 154 11.39 3.62 17.86
C PRO A 154 11.30 2.62 19.02
N ALA A 155 12.04 1.51 18.94
CA ALA A 155 11.94 0.40 19.90
C ALA A 155 12.22 0.82 21.37
N TYR A 156 13.08 1.81 21.56
CA TYR A 156 13.46 2.32 22.89
C TYR A 156 12.57 3.43 23.43
N VAL A 157 11.56 3.85 22.65
CA VAL A 157 10.62 4.91 23.06
C VAL A 157 9.42 4.29 23.75
N THR A 158 9.09 4.81 24.94
CA THR A 158 7.86 4.51 25.67
C THR A 158 6.77 5.51 25.29
N TYR A 159 5.50 5.16 25.52
CA TYR A 159 4.41 6.07 25.21
C TYR A 159 3.27 5.97 26.20
N GLU A 160 2.43 7.03 26.23
CA GLU A 160 1.13 7.05 26.84
C GLU A 160 0.07 7.47 25.81
N LEU A 161 -1.10 6.84 25.84
CA LEU A 161 -2.20 7.10 24.90
C LEU A 161 -3.43 7.60 25.68
N HIS A 162 -3.87 8.79 25.36
CA HIS A 162 -5.06 9.45 25.92
C HIS A 162 -6.11 9.68 24.84
N PHE A 163 -7.36 9.39 25.17
CA PHE A 163 -8.51 9.73 24.34
C PHE A 163 -9.22 10.92 24.95
N GLU A 164 -9.42 11.98 24.19
CA GLU A 164 -10.01 13.23 24.66
C GLU A 164 -10.75 13.95 23.53
N GLN A 165 -11.61 14.90 23.92
CA GLN A 165 -12.24 15.79 22.95
C GLN A 165 -11.20 16.79 22.44
N LEU A 166 -10.61 16.48 21.29
CA LEU A 166 -9.69 17.39 20.62
C LEU A 166 -10.46 18.34 19.69
N PRO A 167 -10.07 19.63 19.63
CA PRO A 167 -10.61 20.52 18.62
C PRO A 167 -10.31 19.94 17.23
N PRO A 168 -11.18 20.15 16.22
CA PRO A 168 -10.90 19.76 14.87
C PRO A 168 -9.56 20.36 14.45
N GLY A 169 -8.65 19.51 14.00
CA GLY A 169 -7.28 19.90 13.67
C GLY A 169 -7.28 21.09 12.71
N GLU A 170 -6.48 22.09 13.01
CA GLU A 170 -6.19 23.19 12.08
C GLU A 170 -5.58 22.57 10.81
N ARG A 171 -6.21 22.89 9.66
CA ARG A 171 -5.82 22.38 8.32
C ARG A 171 -4.54 23.02 7.83
#